data_87d207fe1fa8d7f4e3340321d6efc253
#
_entry.id   87d207fe1fa8d7f4e3340321d6efc253
#
_cell.length_a   1.000
_cell.length_b   1.000
_cell.length_c   1.000
_cell.angle_alpha   90.00
_cell.angle_beta   90.00
_cell.angle_gamma   90.00
#
_symmetry.space_group_name_H-M   'P 1'
#
loop_
_entity.id
_entity.type
_entity.pdbx_description
1 polymer ?
#
loop_
_entity_poly.entity_id
_entity_poly.type
_entity_poly.pdbx_seq_one_letter_code
_entity_poly.pdbx_strand_id
1 'polypeptide(L)'
;GKRAVQNFTGLGNYSRYVADILCHFYPENDYVLYAPKKRENKRMNLLTGQYRQLTLAYPATSFWKKLSSLWRVWGITSQLEKEGIELFHGLSNELPLNIHKSRIKSIVTIHDLIFLRYPQYYQSIDRKIYTYKFRKACENADKIIAISECTKRDIIRYFNIPDDKIEVVYQGCDVSFTHPVTEEKKEEVRKKYQLPDHYILNVGSIEERKNILAAVQALPMLPQHIHIVIVGRRTGYTEKVEQFIKDNGLGERVHIISNVPFNDLPAFYQSAEIFVYPSRFEGFGIPIIEALYSGIPVVAATGSCLEEAGGPDSIYVNPDDITGLADAFNIFKFR
;
A
#
# COMPACT_ATOMS: atom_id res chain seq x y z
N GLY A 1 10.44 12.18 -1.19
CA GLY A 1 9.94 13.12 -0.20
C GLY A 1 8.45 13.48 -0.31
N LYS A 2 7.92 13.75 -1.53
CA LYS A 2 6.52 14.19 -1.68
C LYS A 2 5.52 13.27 -0.98
N ARG A 3 5.61 11.97 -1.19
CA ARG A 3 4.69 10.99 -0.59
C ARG A 3 4.90 10.87 0.91
N ALA A 4 6.12 10.90 1.40
CA ALA A 4 6.43 10.85 2.84
C ALA A 4 5.74 11.99 3.61
N VAL A 5 5.74 13.21 3.03
CA VAL A 5 5.20 14.42 3.67
C VAL A 5 3.69 14.57 3.45
N GLN A 6 3.16 14.22 2.27
CA GLN A 6 1.81 14.61 1.84
C GLN A 6 0.81 13.46 1.75
N ASN A 7 1.25 12.20 1.91
CA ASN A 7 0.41 11.03 1.74
C ASN A 7 0.35 10.19 3.03
N PHE A 8 -0.85 9.89 3.48
CA PHE A 8 -1.13 9.11 4.69
C PHE A 8 -1.53 7.64 4.39
N THR A 9 -1.51 7.24 3.11
CA THR A 9 -1.80 5.88 2.66
C THR A 9 -0.53 5.08 2.35
N GLY A 10 -0.64 3.89 1.79
CA GLY A 10 0.45 2.94 1.56
C GLY A 10 1.75 3.54 1.00
N LEU A 11 1.69 4.36 -0.08
CA LEU A 11 2.88 4.98 -0.66
C LEU A 11 3.58 5.97 0.29
N GLY A 12 2.83 6.65 1.15
CA GLY A 12 3.39 7.55 2.16
C GLY A 12 4.02 6.76 3.29
N ASN A 13 3.38 5.69 3.74
CA ASN A 13 3.91 4.79 4.76
C ASN A 13 5.20 4.13 4.27
N TYR A 14 5.21 3.57 3.07
CA TYR A 14 6.42 3.04 2.44
C TYR A 14 7.58 4.05 2.42
N SER A 15 7.30 5.29 1.99
CA SER A 15 8.35 6.31 1.89
C SER A 15 8.95 6.68 3.25
N ARG A 16 8.16 6.69 4.31
CA ARG A 16 8.62 6.92 5.69
C ARG A 16 9.36 5.72 6.24
N TYR A 17 8.84 4.53 6.00
CA TYR A 17 9.44 3.27 6.42
C TYR A 17 10.84 3.06 5.82
N VAL A 18 11.00 3.30 4.52
CA VAL A 18 12.34 3.23 3.88
C VAL A 18 13.29 4.25 4.48
N ALA A 19 12.83 5.48 4.74
CA ALA A 19 13.68 6.48 5.37
C ALA A 19 14.08 6.08 6.81
N ASP A 20 13.16 5.52 7.59
CA ASP A 20 13.39 5.02 8.94
C ASP A 20 14.44 3.90 8.95
N ILE A 21 14.25 2.87 8.12
CA ILE A 21 15.18 1.75 7.99
C ILE A 21 16.59 2.23 7.60
N LEU A 22 16.68 3.08 6.58
CA LEU A 22 17.97 3.58 6.12
C LEU A 22 18.68 4.38 7.21
N CYS A 23 17.98 5.26 7.90
CA CYS A 23 18.55 6.02 9.01
C CYS A 23 18.96 5.15 10.20
N HIS A 24 18.21 4.07 10.47
CA HIS A 24 18.49 3.15 11.57
C HIS A 24 19.72 2.27 11.29
N PHE A 25 19.76 1.64 10.12
CA PHE A 25 20.78 0.65 9.80
C PHE A 25 22.05 1.24 9.17
N TYR A 26 21.98 2.45 8.61
CA TYR A 26 23.10 3.14 7.97
C TYR A 26 23.20 4.59 8.48
N PRO A 27 23.45 4.76 9.79
CA PRO A 27 23.43 6.07 10.45
C PRO A 27 24.56 7.00 10.03
N GLU A 28 25.59 6.49 9.36
CA GLU A 28 26.73 7.22 8.84
C GLU A 28 26.43 8.07 7.59
N ASN A 29 25.27 7.84 6.94
CA ASN A 29 24.85 8.58 5.76
C ASN A 29 23.92 9.74 6.11
N ASP A 30 23.97 10.80 5.30
CA ASP A 30 23.02 11.90 5.34
C ASP A 30 21.84 11.64 4.39
N TYR A 31 20.63 11.85 4.88
CA TYR A 31 19.40 11.60 4.14
C TYR A 31 18.59 12.89 3.96
N VAL A 32 18.20 13.17 2.72
CA VAL A 32 17.41 14.35 2.38
C VAL A 32 16.11 13.96 1.69
N LEU A 33 14.97 14.24 2.28
CA LEU A 33 13.67 14.02 1.68
C LEU A 33 13.18 15.29 0.96
N TYR A 34 13.25 15.30 -0.36
CA TYR A 34 12.81 16.43 -1.19
C TYR A 34 11.29 16.45 -1.37
N ALA A 35 10.63 17.53 -0.97
CA ALA A 35 9.19 17.71 -1.12
C ALA A 35 8.84 19.00 -1.87
N PRO A 36 7.83 19.02 -2.76
CA PRO A 36 7.49 20.20 -3.55
C PRO A 36 6.91 21.35 -2.72
N LYS A 37 6.27 21.03 -1.59
CA LYS A 37 5.65 22.02 -0.68
C LYS A 37 5.76 21.53 0.76
N LYS A 38 5.97 22.48 1.66
CA LYS A 38 5.89 22.20 3.10
C LYS A 38 4.44 21.86 3.49
N ARG A 39 4.29 20.79 4.26
CA ARG A 39 3.02 20.41 4.90
C ARG A 39 3.34 19.88 6.28
N GLU A 40 2.49 20.21 7.22
CA GLU A 40 2.57 19.63 8.56
C GLU A 40 2.17 18.15 8.50
N ASN A 41 3.02 17.30 9.09
CA ASN A 41 2.80 15.87 9.17
C ASN A 41 3.45 15.35 10.45
N LYS A 42 2.62 15.04 11.46
CA LYS A 42 3.09 14.58 12.77
C LYS A 42 4.03 13.37 12.69
N ARG A 43 3.74 12.38 11.83
CA ARG A 43 4.61 11.21 11.65
C ARG A 43 5.96 11.58 11.05
N MET A 44 5.98 12.53 10.11
CA MET A 44 7.23 13.00 9.52
C MET A 44 8.05 13.83 10.51
N ASN A 45 7.39 14.63 11.34
CA ASN A 45 8.04 15.41 12.40
C ASN A 45 8.67 14.49 13.46
N LEU A 46 7.99 13.40 13.84
CA LEU A 46 8.56 12.38 14.74
C LEU A 46 9.81 11.75 14.13
N LEU A 47 9.75 11.34 12.87
CA LEU A 47 10.87 10.70 12.19
C LEU A 47 12.09 11.63 12.06
N THR A 48 11.89 12.89 11.65
CA THR A 48 12.97 13.88 11.58
C THR A 48 13.48 14.31 12.95
N GLY A 49 12.67 14.21 14.00
CA GLY A 49 13.08 14.43 15.38
C GLY A 49 13.91 13.27 15.96
N GLN A 50 13.68 12.05 15.47
CA GLN A 50 14.39 10.85 15.89
C GLN A 50 15.80 10.77 15.27
N TYR A 51 15.95 11.18 14.01
CA TYR A 51 17.19 11.01 13.23
C TYR A 51 17.77 12.38 12.84
N ARG A 52 18.94 12.72 13.39
CA ARG A 52 19.64 13.99 13.08
C ARG A 52 20.14 14.06 11.63
N GLN A 53 20.49 12.90 11.03
CA GLN A 53 20.93 12.78 9.64
C GLN A 53 19.79 12.82 8.62
N LEU A 54 18.52 12.91 9.06
CA LEU A 54 17.35 13.01 8.17
C LEU A 54 16.83 14.44 8.10
N THR A 55 16.88 15.04 6.94
CA THR A 55 16.42 16.40 6.70
C THR A 55 15.34 16.50 5.63
N LEU A 56 14.59 17.61 5.63
CA LEU A 56 13.57 17.92 4.63
C LEU A 56 14.04 19.08 3.76
N ALA A 57 14.05 18.90 2.44
CA ALA A 57 14.38 19.95 1.50
C ALA A 57 13.19 20.30 0.59
N TYR A 58 13.16 21.55 0.15
CA TYR A 58 12.10 22.13 -0.68
C TYR A 58 12.74 22.92 -1.85
N PRO A 59 11.95 23.33 -2.87
CA PRO A 59 12.48 24.18 -3.93
C PRO A 59 13.21 25.40 -3.37
N ALA A 60 14.48 25.57 -3.74
CA ALA A 60 15.36 26.59 -3.18
C ALA A 60 14.97 28.02 -3.63
N THR A 61 14.49 28.19 -4.88
CA THR A 61 14.20 29.50 -5.46
C THR A 61 12.69 29.81 -5.47
N SER A 62 12.34 31.12 -5.44
CA SER A 62 10.95 31.57 -5.54
C SER A 62 10.27 31.14 -6.83
N PHE A 63 11.02 31.07 -7.94
CA PHE A 63 10.54 30.53 -9.22
C PHE A 63 10.07 29.09 -9.09
N TRP A 64 10.90 28.21 -8.55
CA TRP A 64 10.58 26.80 -8.38
C TRP A 64 9.53 26.55 -7.30
N LYS A 65 9.41 27.41 -6.29
CA LYS A 65 8.30 27.33 -5.30
C LYS A 65 6.94 27.52 -5.99
N LYS A 66 6.84 28.43 -6.95
CA LYS A 66 5.61 28.64 -7.74
C LYS A 66 5.35 27.48 -8.72
N LEU A 67 6.39 26.94 -9.34
CA LEU A 67 6.33 25.85 -10.34
C LEU A 67 6.76 24.51 -9.75
N SER A 68 6.33 24.20 -8.53
CA SER A 68 6.81 23.03 -7.76
C SER A 68 6.55 21.67 -8.42
N SER A 69 5.55 21.57 -9.30
CA SER A 69 5.30 20.36 -10.12
C SER A 69 6.36 20.17 -11.19
N LEU A 70 6.76 21.25 -11.88
CA LEU A 70 7.82 21.24 -12.87
C LEU A 70 9.20 21.08 -12.24
N TRP A 71 9.41 21.68 -11.05
CA TRP A 71 10.63 21.48 -10.28
C TRP A 71 10.89 19.99 -10.02
N ARG A 72 9.89 19.24 -9.63
CA ARG A 72 10.02 17.80 -9.37
C ARG A 72 10.41 17.02 -10.64
N VAL A 73 10.00 17.48 -11.81
CA VAL A 73 10.22 16.78 -13.10
C VAL A 73 11.57 17.11 -13.71
N TRP A 74 12.05 18.35 -13.56
CA TRP A 74 13.30 18.82 -14.18
C TRP A 74 14.19 19.66 -13.25
N GLY A 75 13.62 20.61 -12.51
CA GLY A 75 14.39 21.59 -11.75
C GLY A 75 15.14 21.00 -10.55
N ILE A 76 14.67 19.90 -10.01
CA ILE A 76 15.28 19.26 -8.83
C ILE A 76 16.69 18.76 -9.12
N THR A 77 16.97 18.25 -10.31
CA THR A 77 18.30 17.68 -10.65
C THR A 77 19.42 18.67 -10.40
N SER A 78 19.27 19.93 -10.86
CA SER A 78 20.27 20.96 -10.62
C SER A 78 20.42 21.33 -9.14
N GLN A 79 19.36 21.20 -8.34
CA GLN A 79 19.43 21.41 -6.90
C GLN A 79 20.18 20.27 -6.22
N LEU A 80 19.91 19.01 -6.61
CA LEU A 80 20.61 17.82 -6.12
C LEU A 80 22.12 17.91 -6.37
N GLU A 81 22.54 18.31 -7.59
CA GLU A 81 23.94 18.49 -7.94
C GLU A 81 24.63 19.55 -7.07
N LYS A 82 23.96 20.70 -6.86
CA LYS A 82 24.50 21.80 -6.01
C LYS A 82 24.61 21.41 -4.55
N GLU A 83 23.71 20.55 -4.07
CA GLU A 83 23.72 20.06 -2.69
C GLU A 83 24.60 18.81 -2.51
N GLY A 84 25.32 18.37 -3.56
CA GLY A 84 26.27 17.26 -3.49
C GLY A 84 25.64 15.89 -3.28
N ILE A 85 24.41 15.70 -3.75
CA ILE A 85 23.71 14.41 -3.63
C ILE A 85 24.37 13.38 -4.55
N GLU A 86 24.79 12.26 -3.99
CA GLU A 86 25.44 11.16 -4.72
C GLU A 86 24.43 10.15 -5.27
N LEU A 87 23.36 9.86 -4.51
CA LEU A 87 22.30 8.90 -4.85
C LEU A 87 20.91 9.53 -4.70
N PHE A 88 20.09 9.42 -5.74
CA PHE A 88 18.69 9.82 -5.70
C PHE A 88 17.75 8.61 -5.80
N HIS A 89 16.90 8.42 -4.80
CA HIS A 89 15.91 7.35 -4.80
C HIS A 89 14.49 7.90 -5.05
N GLY A 90 13.90 7.54 -6.18
CA GLY A 90 12.50 7.78 -6.51
C GLY A 90 11.60 6.75 -5.83
N LEU A 91 11.10 7.05 -4.62
CA LEU A 91 10.35 6.12 -3.76
C LEU A 91 8.92 5.79 -4.24
N SER A 92 8.45 6.36 -5.34
CA SER A 92 7.09 6.11 -5.82
C SER A 92 6.95 6.37 -7.32
N ASN A 93 7.44 5.42 -8.10
CA ASN A 93 7.24 5.27 -9.55
C ASN A 93 7.78 6.40 -10.43
N GLU A 94 8.46 7.41 -9.90
CA GLU A 94 8.89 8.57 -10.67
C GLU A 94 10.34 8.97 -10.35
N LEU A 95 11.09 9.35 -11.40
CA LEU A 95 12.37 10.05 -11.35
C LEU A 95 12.27 11.39 -12.08
N PRO A 96 13.15 12.37 -11.78
CA PRO A 96 13.35 13.53 -12.64
C PRO A 96 13.74 13.09 -14.05
N LEU A 97 13.09 13.64 -15.08
CA LEU A 97 13.32 13.20 -16.47
C LEU A 97 14.74 13.41 -16.97
N ASN A 98 15.48 14.33 -16.35
CA ASN A 98 16.86 14.66 -16.71
C ASN A 98 17.92 14.11 -15.75
N ILE A 99 17.55 13.24 -14.81
CA ILE A 99 18.48 12.68 -13.81
C ILE A 99 19.65 11.93 -14.49
N HIS A 100 19.39 11.24 -15.59
CA HIS A 100 20.39 10.51 -16.37
C HIS A 100 21.46 11.39 -17.01
N LYS A 101 21.29 12.73 -17.03
CA LYS A 101 22.26 13.71 -17.53
C LYS A 101 23.21 14.20 -16.43
N SER A 102 22.94 13.85 -15.17
CA SER A 102 23.79 14.17 -14.02
C SER A 102 24.74 13.04 -13.69
N ARG A 103 25.66 13.26 -12.75
CA ARG A 103 26.52 12.22 -12.19
C ARG A 103 25.88 11.47 -11.02
N ILE A 104 24.68 11.85 -10.65
CA ILE A 104 23.93 11.29 -9.51
C ILE A 104 23.46 9.89 -9.86
N LYS A 105 23.81 8.91 -9.03
CA LYS A 105 23.25 7.57 -9.15
C LYS A 105 21.75 7.59 -8.82
N SER A 106 20.99 6.75 -9.51
CA SER A 106 19.55 6.81 -9.41
C SER A 106 18.90 5.44 -9.23
N ILE A 107 18.01 5.35 -8.25
CA ILE A 107 17.15 4.18 -8.02
C ILE A 107 15.70 4.62 -8.13
N VAL A 108 14.85 3.76 -8.67
CA VAL A 108 13.39 3.97 -8.63
C VAL A 108 12.69 2.74 -8.06
N THR A 109 11.77 2.94 -7.11
CA THR A 109 10.85 1.89 -6.69
C THR A 109 9.57 1.96 -7.52
N ILE A 110 9.22 0.85 -8.15
CA ILE A 110 7.96 0.65 -8.88
C ILE A 110 7.04 -0.19 -8.02
N HIS A 111 5.88 0.37 -7.69
CA HIS A 111 4.90 -0.29 -6.82
C HIS A 111 3.93 -1.18 -7.59
N ASP A 112 3.50 -0.75 -8.75
CA ASP A 112 2.63 -1.53 -9.63
C ASP A 112 2.56 -0.92 -11.03
N LEU A 113 2.01 -1.69 -11.97
CA LEU A 113 1.63 -1.26 -13.31
C LEU A 113 0.15 -1.61 -13.59
N ILE A 114 -0.69 -1.51 -12.56
CA ILE A 114 -2.13 -1.85 -12.63
C ILE A 114 -2.82 -1.13 -13.78
N PHE A 115 -2.49 0.13 -14.02
CA PHE A 115 -3.07 0.95 -15.09
C PHE A 115 -2.78 0.41 -16.52
N LEU A 116 -1.76 -0.44 -16.69
CA LEU A 116 -1.48 -1.13 -17.95
C LEU A 116 -2.17 -2.50 -18.00
N ARG A 117 -2.22 -3.22 -16.88
CA ARG A 117 -2.78 -4.55 -16.79
C ARG A 117 -4.31 -4.53 -16.76
N TYR A 118 -4.90 -3.55 -16.07
CA TYR A 118 -6.33 -3.35 -15.90
C TYR A 118 -6.73 -1.93 -16.32
N PRO A 119 -6.66 -1.61 -17.62
CA PRO A 119 -6.90 -0.26 -18.13
C PRO A 119 -8.30 0.28 -17.87
N GLN A 120 -9.27 -0.60 -17.64
CA GLN A 120 -10.67 -0.24 -17.34
C GLN A 120 -10.84 0.53 -16.02
N TYR A 121 -9.91 0.41 -15.08
CA TYR A 121 -9.97 1.13 -13.80
C TYR A 121 -9.37 2.55 -13.87
N TYR A 122 -8.86 2.98 -15.04
CA TYR A 122 -8.15 4.24 -15.19
C TYR A 122 -8.64 5.02 -16.42
N GLN A 123 -8.67 6.35 -16.31
CA GLN A 123 -8.95 7.21 -17.46
C GLN A 123 -7.82 7.12 -18.49
N SER A 124 -8.18 7.20 -19.79
CA SER A 124 -7.22 7.04 -20.89
C SER A 124 -6.07 8.06 -20.83
N ILE A 125 -6.37 9.29 -20.41
CA ILE A 125 -5.37 10.37 -20.29
C ILE A 125 -4.37 10.07 -19.18
N ASP A 126 -4.86 9.62 -18.00
CA ASP A 126 -4.00 9.27 -16.86
C ASP A 126 -3.09 8.09 -17.22
N ARG A 127 -3.62 7.08 -17.91
CA ARG A 127 -2.85 5.94 -18.39
C ARG A 127 -1.69 6.37 -19.28
N LYS A 128 -1.92 7.26 -20.25
CA LYS A 128 -0.86 7.78 -21.14
C LYS A 128 0.22 8.51 -20.34
N ILE A 129 -0.18 9.34 -19.38
CA ILE A 129 0.74 10.11 -18.51
C ILE A 129 1.56 9.16 -17.64
N TYR A 130 0.91 8.19 -16.98
CA TYR A 130 1.60 7.21 -16.11
C TYR A 130 2.53 6.31 -16.93
N THR A 131 2.08 5.82 -18.09
CA THR A 131 2.92 5.01 -18.99
C THR A 131 4.20 5.75 -19.35
N TYR A 132 4.09 7.01 -19.78
CA TYR A 132 5.25 7.81 -20.15
C TYR A 132 6.20 8.01 -18.94
N LYS A 133 5.67 8.45 -17.81
CA LYS A 133 6.47 8.76 -16.61
C LYS A 133 7.16 7.53 -16.03
N PHE A 134 6.44 6.42 -15.88
CA PHE A 134 6.98 5.22 -15.28
C PHE A 134 8.01 4.55 -16.21
N ARG A 135 7.71 4.49 -17.51
CA ARG A 135 8.67 4.03 -18.49
C ARG A 135 9.95 4.85 -18.45
N LYS A 136 9.85 6.19 -18.48
CA LYS A 136 11.02 7.08 -18.39
C LYS A 136 11.78 6.95 -17.08
N ALA A 137 11.10 6.73 -15.98
CA ALA A 137 11.75 6.45 -14.70
C ALA A 137 12.55 5.13 -14.76
N CYS A 138 11.96 4.06 -15.31
CA CYS A 138 12.65 2.78 -15.49
C CYS A 138 13.84 2.87 -16.47
N GLU A 139 13.65 3.54 -17.61
CA GLU A 139 14.73 3.75 -18.59
C GLU A 139 15.92 4.52 -18.01
N ASN A 140 15.64 5.61 -17.26
CA ASN A 140 16.63 6.55 -16.77
C ASN A 140 17.28 6.13 -15.43
N ALA A 141 16.72 5.19 -14.68
CA ALA A 141 17.30 4.70 -13.43
C ALA A 141 18.58 3.87 -13.68
N ASP A 142 19.55 3.92 -12.79
CA ASP A 142 20.65 2.95 -12.76
C ASP A 142 20.18 1.58 -12.28
N LYS A 143 19.31 1.55 -11.26
CA LYS A 143 18.66 0.33 -10.75
C LYS A 143 17.18 0.57 -10.46
N ILE A 144 16.39 -0.48 -10.58
CA ILE A 144 14.97 -0.48 -10.30
C ILE A 144 14.68 -1.44 -9.16
N ILE A 145 13.91 -0.99 -8.18
CA ILE A 145 13.33 -1.86 -7.17
C ILE A 145 11.88 -2.15 -7.59
N ALA A 146 11.57 -3.43 -7.81
CA ALA A 146 10.21 -3.92 -7.92
C ALA A 146 9.76 -4.45 -6.56
N ILE A 147 8.54 -4.13 -6.12
CA ILE A 147 8.07 -4.55 -4.80
C ILE A 147 7.54 -5.98 -4.76
N SER A 148 7.52 -6.67 -5.91
CA SER A 148 7.13 -8.07 -6.07
C SER A 148 7.70 -8.63 -7.37
N GLU A 149 7.80 -9.95 -7.48
CA GLU A 149 8.12 -10.64 -8.74
C GLU A 149 7.05 -10.35 -9.80
N CYS A 150 5.80 -10.23 -9.40
CA CYS A 150 4.71 -9.83 -10.28
C CYS A 150 4.96 -8.44 -10.89
N THR A 151 5.36 -7.47 -10.09
CA THR A 151 5.73 -6.12 -10.57
C THR A 151 6.96 -6.16 -11.46
N LYS A 152 7.98 -6.97 -11.14
CA LYS A 152 9.18 -7.19 -11.99
C LYS A 152 8.78 -7.71 -13.36
N ARG A 153 7.95 -8.77 -13.41
CA ARG A 153 7.44 -9.32 -14.69
C ARG A 153 6.68 -8.29 -15.51
N ASP A 154 5.88 -7.44 -14.85
CA ASP A 154 5.15 -6.37 -15.54
C ASP A 154 6.08 -5.28 -16.11
N ILE A 155 7.14 -4.89 -15.39
CA ILE A 155 8.15 -3.93 -15.88
C ILE A 155 8.83 -4.48 -17.13
N ILE A 156 9.27 -5.73 -17.11
CA ILE A 156 9.89 -6.41 -18.27
C ILE A 156 8.91 -6.43 -19.43
N ARG A 157 7.69 -6.91 -19.20
CA ARG A 157 6.66 -7.10 -20.23
C ARG A 157 6.22 -5.80 -20.90
N TYR A 158 5.95 -4.76 -20.12
CA TYR A 158 5.34 -3.53 -20.66
C TYR A 158 6.35 -2.46 -21.06
N PHE A 159 7.53 -2.46 -20.46
CA PHE A 159 8.54 -1.44 -20.70
C PHE A 159 9.80 -1.99 -21.37
N ASN A 160 9.91 -3.30 -21.53
CA ASN A 160 11.07 -3.98 -22.12
C ASN A 160 12.40 -3.63 -21.42
N ILE A 161 12.36 -3.54 -20.09
CA ILE A 161 13.55 -3.30 -19.28
C ILE A 161 14.28 -4.61 -19.04
N PRO A 162 15.64 -4.63 -19.14
CA PRO A 162 16.44 -5.83 -18.87
C PRO A 162 16.27 -6.34 -17.43
N ASP A 163 16.26 -7.65 -17.24
CA ASP A 163 16.06 -8.31 -15.95
C ASP A 163 17.13 -7.92 -14.91
N ASP A 164 18.38 -7.82 -15.33
CA ASP A 164 19.54 -7.47 -14.50
C ASP A 164 19.51 -6.04 -13.93
N LYS A 165 18.64 -5.19 -14.49
CA LYS A 165 18.40 -3.83 -13.97
C LYS A 165 17.40 -3.80 -12.83
N ILE A 166 16.66 -4.90 -12.57
CA ILE A 166 15.52 -4.95 -11.67
C ILE A 166 15.82 -5.88 -10.49
N GLU A 167 15.83 -5.33 -9.29
CA GLU A 167 15.90 -6.07 -8.03
C GLU A 167 14.51 -6.15 -7.39
N VAL A 168 14.14 -7.33 -6.89
CA VAL A 168 12.90 -7.49 -6.12
C VAL A 168 13.20 -7.28 -4.65
N VAL A 169 12.50 -6.32 -4.05
CA VAL A 169 12.57 -6.05 -2.62
C VAL A 169 11.16 -6.02 -2.07
N TYR A 170 10.77 -7.07 -1.36
CA TYR A 170 9.46 -7.18 -0.75
C TYR A 170 9.25 -6.11 0.33
N GLN A 171 7.99 -5.72 0.48
CA GLN A 171 7.60 -4.77 1.52
C GLN A 171 7.36 -5.49 2.84
N GLY A 172 7.71 -4.85 3.94
CA GLY A 172 7.28 -5.24 5.28
C GLY A 172 6.05 -4.45 5.74
N CYS A 173 5.60 -4.73 6.95
CA CYS A 173 4.58 -3.93 7.64
C CYS A 173 5.17 -3.22 8.86
N ASP A 174 4.35 -2.39 9.49
CA ASP A 174 4.73 -1.69 10.72
C ASP A 174 4.91 -2.68 11.88
N VAL A 175 5.92 -2.44 12.70
CA VAL A 175 6.26 -3.28 13.85
C VAL A 175 5.12 -3.42 14.86
N SER A 176 4.17 -2.49 14.90
CA SER A 176 3.00 -2.57 15.77
C SER A 176 2.11 -3.79 15.53
N PHE A 177 2.17 -4.41 14.34
CA PHE A 177 1.45 -5.65 14.04
C PHE A 177 2.15 -6.90 14.56
N THR A 178 3.44 -6.83 14.90
CA THR A 178 4.22 -7.97 15.41
C THR A 178 4.11 -8.11 16.92
N HIS A 179 3.55 -7.14 17.62
CA HIS A 179 3.42 -7.15 19.09
C HIS A 179 1.99 -7.50 19.50
N PRO A 180 1.83 -8.32 20.55
CA PRO A 180 0.51 -8.59 21.12
C PRO A 180 -0.16 -7.29 21.60
N VAL A 181 -1.41 -7.09 21.23
CA VAL A 181 -2.26 -6.04 21.79
C VAL A 181 -2.85 -6.51 23.10
N THR A 182 -2.84 -5.68 24.13
CA THR A 182 -3.40 -6.06 25.43
C THR A 182 -4.93 -6.28 25.36
N GLU A 183 -5.48 -7.13 26.21
CA GLU A 183 -6.92 -7.42 26.21
C GLU A 183 -7.75 -6.16 26.53
N GLU A 184 -7.23 -5.27 27.39
CA GLU A 184 -7.87 -3.99 27.70
C GLU A 184 -7.97 -3.12 26.45
N LYS A 185 -6.92 -3.09 25.61
CA LYS A 185 -6.93 -2.30 24.36
C LYS A 185 -7.85 -2.93 23.31
N LYS A 186 -7.91 -4.25 23.20
CA LYS A 186 -8.84 -4.96 22.32
C LYS A 186 -10.28 -4.64 22.73
N GLU A 187 -10.59 -4.69 24.01
CA GLU A 187 -11.93 -4.39 24.54
C GLU A 187 -12.30 -2.90 24.37
N GLU A 188 -11.34 -1.97 24.56
CA GLU A 188 -11.53 -0.55 24.23
C GLU A 188 -11.94 -0.35 22.77
N VAL A 189 -11.17 -1.00 21.85
CA VAL A 189 -11.43 -0.91 20.39
C VAL A 189 -12.75 -1.58 20.03
N ARG A 190 -13.06 -2.75 20.61
CA ARG A 190 -14.34 -3.44 20.42
C ARG A 190 -15.52 -2.53 20.79
N LYS A 191 -15.50 -1.92 21.97
CA LYS A 191 -16.56 -1.01 22.43
C LYS A 191 -16.65 0.24 21.56
N LYS A 192 -15.52 0.84 21.25
CA LYS A 192 -15.44 2.08 20.45
C LYS A 192 -16.06 1.92 19.07
N TYR A 193 -15.84 0.79 18.41
CA TYR A 193 -16.32 0.53 17.05
C TYR A 193 -17.50 -0.45 16.99
N GLN A 194 -18.01 -0.91 18.13
CA GLN A 194 -19.09 -1.88 18.25
C GLN A 194 -18.81 -3.14 17.42
N LEU A 195 -17.59 -3.68 17.56
CA LEU A 195 -17.16 -4.86 16.80
C LEU A 195 -17.90 -6.11 17.31
N PRO A 196 -18.35 -6.98 16.40
CA PRO A 196 -18.93 -8.27 16.75
C PRO A 196 -17.90 -9.21 17.37
N ASP A 197 -18.38 -10.26 18.03
CA ASP A 197 -17.51 -11.23 18.69
C ASP A 197 -16.73 -12.09 17.69
N HIS A 198 -17.40 -12.47 16.58
CA HIS A 198 -16.83 -13.32 15.55
C HIS A 198 -16.90 -12.62 14.18
N TYR A 199 -15.77 -12.30 13.61
CA TYR A 199 -15.77 -11.62 12.32
C TYR A 199 -14.57 -11.95 11.43
N ILE A 200 -14.85 -11.85 10.14
CA ILE A 200 -13.88 -11.84 9.05
C ILE A 200 -13.49 -10.37 8.79
N LEU A 201 -12.22 -10.06 8.80
CA LEU A 201 -11.70 -8.70 8.61
C LEU A 201 -11.24 -8.47 7.17
N ASN A 202 -11.59 -7.31 6.62
CA ASN A 202 -10.96 -6.75 5.41
C ASN A 202 -10.46 -5.34 5.68
N VAL A 203 -9.25 -5.00 5.25
CA VAL A 203 -8.65 -3.67 5.40
C VAL A 203 -8.22 -3.12 4.05
N GLY A 204 -8.79 -1.97 3.66
CA GLY A 204 -8.45 -1.28 2.41
C GLY A 204 -9.56 -0.36 1.91
N SER A 205 -9.27 0.50 0.92
CA SER A 205 -10.31 1.30 0.27
C SER A 205 -11.34 0.39 -0.41
N ILE A 206 -12.62 0.77 -0.33
CA ILE A 206 -13.71 -0.01 -0.91
C ILE A 206 -13.80 0.32 -2.41
N GLU A 207 -13.06 -0.44 -3.22
CA GLU A 207 -12.91 -0.25 -4.67
C GLU A 207 -13.27 -1.54 -5.40
N GLU A 208 -13.76 -1.42 -6.64
CA GLU A 208 -14.15 -2.57 -7.46
C GLU A 208 -13.01 -3.60 -7.61
N ARG A 209 -11.80 -3.13 -7.85
CA ARG A 209 -10.59 -3.95 -7.98
C ARG A 209 -10.30 -4.76 -6.70
N LYS A 210 -10.59 -4.20 -5.53
CA LYS A 210 -10.38 -4.86 -4.23
C LYS A 210 -11.45 -5.90 -3.89
N ASN A 211 -12.52 -5.94 -4.66
CA ASN A 211 -13.49 -7.04 -4.76
C ASN A 211 -14.12 -7.49 -3.44
N ILE A 212 -14.23 -6.58 -2.45
CA ILE A 212 -14.82 -6.95 -1.15
C ILE A 212 -16.28 -7.43 -1.26
N LEU A 213 -16.97 -7.04 -2.33
CA LEU A 213 -18.32 -7.54 -2.60
C LEU A 213 -18.36 -9.07 -2.69
N ALA A 214 -17.31 -9.74 -3.20
CA ALA A 214 -17.24 -11.19 -3.24
C ALA A 214 -17.32 -11.82 -1.83
N ALA A 215 -16.60 -11.24 -0.85
CA ALA A 215 -16.67 -11.71 0.53
C ALA A 215 -18.07 -11.48 1.15
N VAL A 216 -18.71 -10.35 0.84
CA VAL A 216 -20.09 -10.06 1.28
C VAL A 216 -21.08 -11.05 0.64
N GLN A 217 -20.87 -11.42 -0.62
CA GLN A 217 -21.68 -12.42 -1.33
C GLN A 217 -21.52 -13.84 -0.77
N ALA A 218 -20.36 -14.18 -0.22
CA ALA A 218 -20.12 -15.46 0.44
C ALA A 218 -20.76 -15.55 1.83
N LEU A 219 -21.04 -14.42 2.49
CA LEU A 219 -21.53 -14.38 3.88
C LEU A 219 -22.83 -15.15 4.15
N PRO A 220 -23.83 -15.21 3.25
CA PRO A 220 -25.04 -16.03 3.45
C PRO A 220 -24.77 -17.54 3.57
N MET A 221 -23.63 -18.03 3.06
CA MET A 221 -23.20 -19.43 3.13
C MET A 221 -22.49 -19.78 4.44
N LEU A 222 -22.26 -18.80 5.31
CA LEU A 222 -21.57 -18.94 6.59
C LEU A 222 -22.56 -18.95 7.76
N PRO A 223 -22.17 -19.52 8.93
CA PRO A 223 -23.00 -19.48 10.14
C PRO A 223 -23.49 -18.07 10.47
N GLN A 224 -24.69 -17.96 11.04
CA GLN A 224 -25.36 -16.67 11.28
C GLN A 224 -24.61 -15.75 12.25
N HIS A 225 -23.81 -16.30 13.16
CA HIS A 225 -23.02 -15.53 14.13
C HIS A 225 -21.74 -14.92 13.54
N ILE A 226 -21.39 -15.28 12.29
CA ILE A 226 -20.20 -14.72 11.62
C ILE A 226 -20.57 -13.42 10.91
N HIS A 227 -19.76 -12.40 11.15
CA HIS A 227 -19.90 -11.07 10.58
C HIS A 227 -18.74 -10.75 9.65
N ILE A 228 -18.85 -9.70 8.85
CA ILE A 228 -17.74 -9.11 8.09
C ILE A 228 -17.52 -7.68 8.58
N VAL A 229 -16.27 -7.38 8.93
CA VAL A 229 -15.82 -6.02 9.28
C VAL A 229 -14.92 -5.50 8.16
N ILE A 230 -15.34 -4.42 7.51
CA ILE A 230 -14.65 -3.77 6.41
C ILE A 230 -14.09 -2.44 6.92
N VAL A 231 -12.77 -2.36 7.07
CA VAL A 231 -12.09 -1.14 7.51
C VAL A 231 -11.48 -0.42 6.32
N GLY A 232 -11.97 0.77 5.99
CA GLY A 232 -11.37 1.50 4.90
C GLY A 232 -12.11 2.75 4.42
N ARG A 233 -11.47 3.39 3.44
CA ARG A 233 -12.05 4.60 2.84
C ARG A 233 -13.19 4.22 1.89
N ARG A 234 -14.32 4.88 2.07
CA ARG A 234 -15.48 4.79 1.16
C ARG A 234 -15.15 5.44 -0.20
N THR A 235 -15.67 4.85 -1.25
CA THR A 235 -15.60 5.36 -2.64
C THR A 235 -16.98 5.28 -3.28
N GLY A 236 -17.15 5.70 -4.53
CA GLY A 236 -18.41 5.52 -5.26
C GLY A 236 -18.84 4.04 -5.41
N TYR A 237 -17.90 3.11 -5.37
CA TYR A 237 -18.20 1.66 -5.40
C TYR A 237 -18.85 1.16 -4.10
N THR A 238 -18.69 1.88 -2.98
CA THR A 238 -19.30 1.52 -1.69
C THR A 238 -20.81 1.44 -1.78
N GLU A 239 -21.45 2.32 -2.56
CA GLU A 239 -22.90 2.32 -2.77
C GLU A 239 -23.39 0.99 -3.35
N LYS A 240 -22.64 0.39 -4.28
CA LYS A 240 -22.96 -0.93 -4.85
C LYS A 240 -22.87 -2.04 -3.79
N VAL A 241 -21.88 -1.97 -2.90
CA VAL A 241 -21.74 -2.92 -1.79
C VAL A 241 -22.89 -2.78 -0.80
N GLU A 242 -23.23 -1.55 -0.42
CA GLU A 242 -24.33 -1.26 0.53
C GLU A 242 -25.69 -1.65 -0.06
N GLN A 243 -25.90 -1.43 -1.36
CA GLN A 243 -27.12 -1.86 -2.02
C GLN A 243 -27.28 -3.39 -1.96
N PHE A 244 -26.19 -4.14 -2.23
CA PHE A 244 -26.22 -5.59 -2.11
C PHE A 244 -26.52 -6.05 -0.68
N ILE A 245 -25.90 -5.42 0.34
CA ILE A 245 -26.15 -5.69 1.76
C ILE A 245 -27.63 -5.51 2.09
N LYS A 246 -28.22 -4.41 1.64
CA LYS A 246 -29.62 -4.07 1.87
C LYS A 246 -30.56 -5.08 1.19
N ASP A 247 -30.33 -5.37 -0.09
CA ASP A 247 -31.21 -6.24 -0.90
C ASP A 247 -31.22 -7.69 -0.40
N ASN A 248 -30.13 -8.10 0.30
CA ASN A 248 -29.98 -9.45 0.85
C ASN A 248 -30.18 -9.54 2.38
N GLY A 249 -30.60 -8.45 3.04
CA GLY A 249 -30.90 -8.44 4.48
C GLY A 249 -29.64 -8.66 5.36
N LEU A 250 -28.45 -8.26 4.89
CA LEU A 250 -27.19 -8.50 5.58
C LEU A 250 -26.72 -7.34 6.50
N GLY A 251 -27.59 -6.35 6.73
CA GLY A 251 -27.24 -5.12 7.46
C GLY A 251 -26.68 -5.35 8.85
N GLU A 252 -27.19 -6.35 9.58
CA GLU A 252 -26.72 -6.70 10.93
C GLU A 252 -25.37 -7.46 10.93
N ARG A 253 -24.98 -8.02 9.78
CA ARG A 253 -23.80 -8.88 9.67
C ARG A 253 -22.61 -8.23 8.94
N VAL A 254 -22.77 -7.06 8.33
CA VAL A 254 -21.69 -6.37 7.60
C VAL A 254 -21.48 -4.97 8.18
N HIS A 255 -20.28 -4.72 8.66
CA HIS A 255 -19.89 -3.48 9.33
C HIS A 255 -18.83 -2.73 8.50
N ILE A 256 -19.20 -1.55 7.97
CA ILE A 256 -18.28 -0.70 7.19
C ILE A 256 -17.80 0.45 8.08
N ILE A 257 -16.51 0.41 8.44
CA ILE A 257 -15.88 1.35 9.36
C ILE A 257 -14.82 2.18 8.62
N SER A 258 -14.94 3.49 8.71
CA SER A 258 -13.99 4.43 8.07
C SER A 258 -13.24 5.26 9.10
N ASN A 259 -12.10 5.83 8.68
CA ASN A 259 -11.29 6.74 9.51
C ASN A 259 -10.76 6.12 10.81
N VAL A 260 -10.49 4.81 10.80
CA VAL A 260 -9.83 4.14 11.93
C VAL A 260 -8.40 4.66 12.07
N PRO A 261 -8.00 5.18 13.25
CA PRO A 261 -6.62 5.53 13.52
C PRO A 261 -5.69 4.32 13.37
N PHE A 262 -4.50 4.56 12.87
CA PHE A 262 -3.53 3.49 12.61
C PHE A 262 -3.23 2.66 13.87
N ASN A 263 -3.14 3.30 15.03
CA ASN A 263 -2.83 2.64 16.32
C ASN A 263 -3.96 1.70 16.82
N ASP A 264 -5.17 1.81 16.26
CA ASP A 264 -6.26 0.89 16.60
C ASP A 264 -6.28 -0.34 15.68
N LEU A 265 -5.64 -0.28 14.48
CA LEU A 265 -5.65 -1.36 13.49
C LEU A 265 -5.13 -2.71 14.03
N PRO A 266 -4.01 -2.80 14.77
CA PRO A 266 -3.54 -4.06 15.30
C PRO A 266 -4.61 -4.81 16.15
N ALA A 267 -5.44 -4.07 16.90
CA ALA A 267 -6.53 -4.66 17.66
C ALA A 267 -7.64 -5.24 16.76
N PHE A 268 -7.96 -4.60 15.63
CA PHE A 268 -8.89 -5.16 14.64
C PHE A 268 -8.38 -6.49 14.07
N TYR A 269 -7.09 -6.55 13.70
CA TYR A 269 -6.51 -7.78 13.18
C TYR A 269 -6.49 -8.87 14.24
N GLN A 270 -5.93 -8.60 15.42
CA GLN A 270 -5.77 -9.62 16.48
C GLN A 270 -7.08 -10.06 17.15
N SER A 271 -8.20 -9.41 16.87
CA SER A 271 -9.54 -9.82 17.32
C SER A 271 -10.37 -10.49 16.23
N ALA A 272 -9.87 -10.56 14.99
CA ALA A 272 -10.55 -11.20 13.88
C ALA A 272 -10.27 -12.71 13.84
N GLU A 273 -11.23 -13.48 13.32
CA GLU A 273 -11.08 -14.93 13.09
C GLU A 273 -10.25 -15.20 11.81
N ILE A 274 -10.48 -14.41 10.77
CA ILE A 274 -9.85 -14.56 9.45
C ILE A 274 -9.63 -13.17 8.87
N PHE A 275 -8.55 -13.00 8.14
CA PHE A 275 -8.36 -11.86 7.25
C PHE A 275 -8.68 -12.25 5.80
N VAL A 276 -9.54 -11.50 5.13
CA VAL A 276 -9.88 -11.74 3.72
C VAL A 276 -9.36 -10.63 2.83
N TYR A 277 -8.67 -10.99 1.74
CA TYR A 277 -8.17 -10.06 0.75
C TYR A 277 -8.45 -10.52 -0.67
N PRO A 278 -9.72 -10.40 -1.16
CA PRO A 278 -10.16 -10.97 -2.42
C PRO A 278 -9.81 -10.08 -3.62
N SER A 279 -8.78 -9.26 -3.49
CA SER A 279 -8.38 -8.25 -4.47
C SER A 279 -7.98 -8.91 -5.79
N ARG A 280 -8.53 -8.46 -6.90
CA ARG A 280 -8.23 -8.97 -8.24
C ARG A 280 -6.78 -8.75 -8.64
N PHE A 281 -6.21 -7.65 -8.19
CA PHE A 281 -4.81 -7.34 -8.45
C PHE A 281 -4.27 -6.26 -7.49
N GLU A 282 -3.05 -6.45 -7.03
CA GLU A 282 -2.30 -5.51 -6.20
C GLU A 282 -0.83 -5.42 -6.67
N GLY A 283 -0.10 -4.45 -6.15
CA GLY A 283 1.35 -4.39 -6.34
C GLY A 283 2.11 -5.33 -5.41
N PHE A 284 1.57 -5.54 -4.18
CA PHE A 284 2.13 -6.49 -3.21
C PHE A 284 1.04 -7.09 -2.31
N GLY A 285 0.56 -6.38 -1.29
CA GLY A 285 -0.44 -6.90 -0.35
C GLY A 285 -0.03 -6.70 1.10
N ILE A 286 0.41 -5.49 1.47
CA ILE A 286 0.79 -5.16 2.85
C ILE A 286 -0.26 -5.61 3.87
N PRO A 287 -1.59 -5.44 3.66
CA PRO A 287 -2.60 -5.90 4.61
C PRO A 287 -2.55 -7.42 4.89
N ILE A 288 -2.09 -8.23 3.95
CA ILE A 288 -1.85 -9.66 4.17
C ILE A 288 -0.71 -9.87 5.16
N ILE A 289 0.39 -9.12 4.99
CA ILE A 289 1.54 -9.17 5.91
C ILE A 289 1.13 -8.71 7.31
N GLU A 290 0.32 -7.64 7.41
CA GLU A 290 -0.24 -7.16 8.68
C GLU A 290 -1.06 -8.24 9.38
N ALA A 291 -1.88 -9.00 8.64
CA ALA A 291 -2.68 -10.11 9.16
C ALA A 291 -1.80 -11.28 9.66
N LEU A 292 -0.82 -11.70 8.86
CA LEU A 292 0.09 -12.80 9.23
C LEU A 292 0.91 -12.46 10.48
N TYR A 293 1.45 -11.25 10.57
CA TYR A 293 2.17 -10.81 11.77
C TYR A 293 1.25 -10.62 12.98
N SER A 294 -0.03 -10.35 12.77
CA SER A 294 -1.05 -10.34 13.83
C SER A 294 -1.51 -11.72 14.26
N GLY A 295 -0.99 -12.79 13.63
CA GLY A 295 -1.25 -14.19 14.00
C GLY A 295 -2.61 -14.72 13.56
N ILE A 296 -3.26 -14.11 12.56
CA ILE A 296 -4.56 -14.56 12.05
C ILE A 296 -4.43 -15.19 10.65
N PRO A 297 -5.24 -16.22 10.34
CA PRO A 297 -5.21 -16.86 9.04
C PRO A 297 -5.69 -15.93 7.94
N VAL A 298 -5.16 -16.16 6.73
CA VAL A 298 -5.42 -15.33 5.54
C VAL A 298 -6.11 -16.14 4.46
N VAL A 299 -7.18 -15.57 3.92
CA VAL A 299 -7.81 -16.01 2.66
C VAL A 299 -7.66 -14.88 1.64
N ALA A 300 -6.97 -15.13 0.55
CA ALA A 300 -6.68 -14.13 -0.47
C ALA A 300 -7.05 -14.60 -1.88
N ALA A 301 -7.09 -13.69 -2.83
CA ALA A 301 -7.28 -14.06 -4.23
C ALA A 301 -5.98 -14.60 -4.84
N THR A 302 -6.10 -15.59 -5.74
CA THR A 302 -5.01 -16.10 -6.57
C THR A 302 -4.76 -15.23 -7.80
N GLY A 303 -3.63 -15.46 -8.48
CA GLY A 303 -3.32 -14.90 -9.80
C GLY A 303 -2.68 -13.52 -9.83
N SER A 304 -2.17 -13.04 -8.67
CA SER A 304 -1.43 -11.77 -8.58
C SER A 304 -0.19 -11.91 -7.68
N CYS A 305 0.28 -10.82 -7.10
CA CYS A 305 1.36 -10.81 -6.11
C CYS A 305 0.91 -11.21 -4.69
N LEU A 306 -0.36 -11.51 -4.48
CA LEU A 306 -0.88 -11.82 -3.14
C LEU A 306 -0.31 -13.13 -2.59
N GLU A 307 0.02 -14.08 -3.47
CA GLU A 307 0.70 -15.33 -3.14
C GLU A 307 2.13 -15.09 -2.65
N GLU A 308 2.80 -14.06 -3.20
CA GLU A 308 4.12 -13.64 -2.73
C GLU A 308 4.07 -13.01 -1.32
N ALA A 309 2.98 -12.28 -1.02
CA ALA A 309 2.79 -11.64 0.27
C ALA A 309 2.31 -12.63 1.35
N GLY A 310 1.41 -13.55 1.00
CA GLY A 310 0.75 -14.45 1.94
C GLY A 310 1.49 -15.77 2.18
N GLY A 311 2.41 -16.14 1.28
CA GLY A 311 3.18 -17.38 1.42
C GLY A 311 2.35 -18.67 1.37
N PRO A 312 2.95 -19.82 1.70
CA PRO A 312 2.31 -21.12 1.54
C PRO A 312 1.24 -21.44 2.59
N ASP A 313 1.21 -20.73 3.72
CA ASP A 313 0.29 -21.00 4.83
C ASP A 313 -1.04 -20.24 4.69
N SER A 314 -1.20 -19.46 3.61
CA SER A 314 -2.45 -18.77 3.28
C SER A 314 -3.30 -19.57 2.29
N ILE A 315 -4.61 -19.35 2.30
CA ILE A 315 -5.53 -19.98 1.34
C ILE A 315 -5.78 -19.01 0.18
N TYR A 316 -5.70 -19.53 -1.06
CA TYR A 316 -5.89 -18.73 -2.27
C TYR A 316 -7.07 -19.25 -3.08
N VAL A 317 -7.97 -18.32 -3.43
CA VAL A 317 -9.22 -18.61 -4.14
C VAL A 317 -9.32 -17.74 -5.40
N ASN A 318 -9.91 -18.26 -6.45
CA ASN A 318 -10.20 -17.43 -7.62
C ASN A 318 -11.11 -16.26 -7.20
N PRO A 319 -10.77 -14.99 -7.53
CA PRO A 319 -11.54 -13.82 -7.10
C PRO A 319 -13.00 -13.78 -7.62
N ASP A 320 -13.36 -14.63 -8.59
CA ASP A 320 -14.71 -14.77 -9.11
C ASP A 320 -15.48 -15.98 -8.53
N ASP A 321 -14.82 -16.82 -7.72
CA ASP A 321 -15.41 -18.00 -7.11
C ASP A 321 -15.94 -17.71 -5.70
N ILE A 322 -17.20 -17.30 -5.62
CA ILE A 322 -17.87 -16.97 -4.35
C ILE A 322 -18.03 -18.20 -3.47
N THR A 323 -18.38 -19.36 -4.06
CA THR A 323 -18.54 -20.62 -3.32
C THR A 323 -17.21 -21.09 -2.75
N GLY A 324 -16.16 -21.09 -3.58
CA GLY A 324 -14.81 -21.41 -3.12
C GLY A 324 -14.31 -20.49 -2.02
N LEU A 325 -14.74 -19.21 -2.03
CA LEU A 325 -14.42 -18.26 -0.95
C LEU A 325 -15.14 -18.63 0.35
N ALA A 326 -16.43 -19.02 0.29
CA ALA A 326 -17.18 -19.50 1.45
C ALA A 326 -16.58 -20.80 2.00
N ASP A 327 -16.22 -21.75 1.13
CA ASP A 327 -15.58 -23.00 1.52
C ASP A 327 -14.23 -22.75 2.22
N ALA A 328 -13.44 -21.81 1.70
CA ALA A 328 -12.17 -21.41 2.31
C ALA A 328 -12.35 -20.83 3.73
N PHE A 329 -13.41 -20.04 3.96
CA PHE A 329 -13.74 -19.56 5.30
C PHE A 329 -14.13 -20.70 6.25
N ASN A 330 -14.93 -21.66 5.77
CA ASN A 330 -15.39 -22.80 6.59
C ASN A 330 -14.27 -23.76 7.02
N ILE A 331 -13.10 -23.74 6.38
CA ILE A 331 -11.91 -24.54 6.81
C ILE A 331 -11.51 -24.17 8.23
N PHE A 332 -11.60 -22.92 8.64
CA PHE A 332 -11.10 -22.41 9.92
C PHE A 332 -12.03 -22.69 11.10
N LYS A 333 -13.19 -23.37 10.90
CA LYS A 333 -14.13 -23.78 11.97
C LYS A 333 -14.31 -22.67 12.99
N PHE A 334 -15.04 -21.63 12.63
CA PHE A 334 -15.37 -20.52 13.54
C PHE A 334 -15.75 -21.03 14.94
N ARG A 335 -15.05 -20.56 15.96
CA ARG A 335 -15.19 -21.00 17.35
C ARG A 335 -16.30 -20.28 18.08
#